data_b9173cbd54e562c83c309b7fabc658f6
#
_entry.id   b9173cbd54e562c83c309b7fabc658f6
#
_cell.length_a   1.000
_cell.length_b   1.000
_cell.length_c   1.000
_cell.angle_alpha   90.00
_cell.angle_beta   90.00
_cell.angle_gamma   90.00
#
_symmetry.space_group_name_H-M   'P 1'
#
loop_
_entity.id
_entity.type
_entity.pdbx_description
1 polymer ?
#
loop_
_entity_poly.entity_id
_entity_poly.type
_entity_poly.pdbx_seq_one_letter_code
_entity_poly.pdbx_strand_id
1 'polypeptide(L)'
;MVLADTEVERALVVVAHPDDVDFWAGGTVAGWTSTGIAVTYCVLSDGDAGGFDPEVPRSAIPDIRRAEQEAAAALLGVIDVRFLGYPDGCIEPSYPLRRDITRLIRQVRPTRMLTWSPEWSWRPFHRNHPDHRAAGEATMGAVFPDARNPFAHPELLDEEGSSRGRSARCG
;
A
#
# COMPACT_ATOMS: atom_id res chain seq x y z
N MET A 1 13.25 6.04 -17.78
CA MET A 1 13.68 4.66 -18.07
C MET A 1 13.01 3.79 -17.02
N VAL A 2 12.28 2.76 -17.43
CA VAL A 2 11.67 1.77 -16.51
C VAL A 2 12.70 0.68 -16.28
N LEU A 3 12.96 0.32 -15.02
CA LEU A 3 13.86 -0.79 -14.67
C LEU A 3 13.30 -2.12 -15.20
N ALA A 4 14.17 -2.98 -15.71
CA ALA A 4 13.79 -4.38 -15.97
C ALA A 4 13.50 -5.09 -14.65
N ASP A 5 12.67 -6.16 -14.66
CA ASP A 5 12.34 -6.88 -13.43
C ASP A 5 13.58 -7.49 -12.77
N THR A 6 14.59 -7.84 -13.55
CA THR A 6 15.90 -8.32 -13.05
C THR A 6 16.69 -7.31 -12.23
N GLU A 7 16.31 -6.03 -12.29
CA GLU A 7 16.94 -4.95 -11.53
C GLU A 7 16.11 -4.54 -10.29
N VAL A 8 14.96 -5.20 -10.07
CA VAL A 8 14.06 -4.91 -8.95
C VAL A 8 14.30 -5.89 -7.82
N GLU A 9 14.63 -5.37 -6.66
CA GLU A 9 14.79 -6.16 -5.44
C GLU A 9 13.54 -6.10 -4.53
N ARG A 10 12.92 -4.93 -4.44
CA ARG A 10 11.79 -4.66 -3.56
C ARG A 10 10.73 -3.87 -4.30
N ALA A 11 9.48 -4.32 -4.16
CA ALA A 11 8.32 -3.62 -4.67
C ALA A 11 7.38 -3.24 -3.53
N LEU A 12 6.79 -2.05 -3.60
CA LEU A 12 5.72 -1.60 -2.71
C LEU A 12 4.45 -1.42 -3.55
N VAL A 13 3.40 -2.12 -3.18
CA VAL A 13 2.07 -2.02 -3.80
C VAL A 13 1.18 -1.22 -2.87
N VAL A 14 0.65 -0.09 -3.32
CA VAL A 14 -0.24 0.78 -2.55
C VAL A 14 -1.62 0.78 -3.19
N VAL A 15 -2.62 0.30 -2.45
CA VAL A 15 -4.01 0.14 -2.93
C VAL A 15 -5.00 0.66 -1.90
N ALA A 16 -6.21 0.95 -2.34
CA ALA A 16 -7.25 1.53 -1.50
C ALA A 16 -7.88 0.48 -0.56
N HIS A 17 -8.27 -0.68 -1.10
CA HIS A 17 -9.08 -1.65 -0.38
C HIS A 17 -8.44 -3.05 -0.38
N PRO A 18 -8.79 -3.91 0.58
CA PRO A 18 -8.57 -5.34 0.46
C PRO A 18 -9.22 -5.87 -0.83
N ASP A 19 -8.52 -6.78 -1.54
CA ASP A 19 -8.86 -7.34 -2.86
C ASP A 19 -8.37 -6.58 -4.10
N ASP A 20 -8.08 -5.30 -4.03
CA ASP A 20 -7.64 -4.52 -5.18
C ASP A 20 -6.48 -5.19 -5.95
N VAL A 21 -5.47 -5.67 -5.21
CA VAL A 21 -4.29 -6.30 -5.83
C VAL A 21 -4.67 -7.60 -6.52
N ASP A 22 -5.54 -8.39 -5.90
CA ASP A 22 -5.88 -9.73 -6.35
C ASP A 22 -6.59 -9.67 -7.71
N PHE A 23 -7.49 -8.72 -7.88
CA PHE A 23 -8.22 -8.54 -9.14
C PHE A 23 -7.40 -7.88 -10.25
N TRP A 24 -6.49 -6.95 -9.92
CA TRP A 24 -5.87 -6.09 -10.93
C TRP A 24 -4.39 -6.37 -11.17
N ALA A 25 -3.70 -6.91 -10.20
CA ALA A 25 -2.25 -7.07 -10.25
C ALA A 25 -1.75 -8.43 -9.72
N GLY A 26 -2.63 -9.33 -9.29
CA GLY A 26 -2.25 -10.60 -8.69
C GLY A 26 -1.27 -11.41 -9.55
N GLY A 27 -1.52 -11.51 -10.85
CA GLY A 27 -0.60 -12.18 -11.79
C GLY A 27 0.78 -11.50 -11.89
N THR A 28 0.82 -10.17 -11.84
CA THR A 28 2.08 -9.41 -11.83
C THR A 28 2.86 -9.67 -10.53
N VAL A 29 2.17 -9.62 -9.39
CA VAL A 29 2.79 -9.87 -8.08
C VAL A 29 3.31 -11.30 -7.99
N ALA A 30 2.52 -12.30 -8.42
CA ALA A 30 2.97 -13.69 -8.46
C ALA A 30 4.24 -13.86 -9.33
N GLY A 31 4.31 -13.16 -10.46
CA GLY A 31 5.50 -13.13 -11.31
C GLY A 31 6.70 -12.53 -10.58
N TRP A 32 6.52 -11.43 -9.86
CA TRP A 32 7.60 -10.78 -9.08
C TRP A 32 8.11 -11.67 -7.96
N THR A 33 7.23 -12.21 -7.13
CA THR A 33 7.61 -13.08 -6.00
C THR A 33 8.28 -14.36 -6.46
N SER A 34 7.83 -14.96 -7.58
CA SER A 34 8.45 -16.17 -8.16
C SER A 34 9.89 -15.93 -8.63
N THR A 35 10.26 -14.70 -8.95
CA THR A 35 11.63 -14.29 -9.32
C THR A 35 12.45 -13.77 -8.14
N GLY A 36 11.90 -13.80 -6.92
CA GLY A 36 12.60 -13.40 -5.69
C GLY A 36 12.48 -11.92 -5.34
N ILE A 37 11.64 -11.14 -6.03
CA ILE A 37 11.36 -9.76 -5.66
C ILE A 37 10.56 -9.76 -4.35
N ALA A 38 11.05 -9.06 -3.34
CA ALA A 38 10.34 -8.87 -2.08
C ALA A 38 9.20 -7.86 -2.28
N VAL A 39 7.95 -8.29 -2.10
CA VAL A 39 6.77 -7.44 -2.27
C VAL A 39 6.14 -7.13 -0.92
N THR A 40 5.88 -5.85 -0.67
CA THR A 40 5.11 -5.35 0.48
C THR A 40 3.80 -4.77 -0.02
N TYR A 41 2.68 -5.10 0.63
CA TYR A 41 1.40 -4.44 0.41
C TYR A 41 1.17 -3.34 1.44
N CYS A 42 0.64 -2.22 0.96
CA CYS A 42 0.06 -1.14 1.75
C CYS A 42 -1.39 -0.99 1.32
N VAL A 43 -2.31 -1.46 2.14
CA VAL A 43 -3.75 -1.32 1.94
C VAL A 43 -4.23 -0.15 2.79
N LEU A 44 -4.83 0.86 2.17
CA LEU A 44 -5.13 2.12 2.85
C LEU A 44 -6.31 1.99 3.81
N SER A 45 -7.36 1.25 3.44
CA SER A 45 -8.52 0.99 4.29
C SER A 45 -8.59 -0.46 4.75
N ASP A 46 -9.46 -0.72 5.69
CA ASP A 46 -9.78 -2.07 6.15
C ASP A 46 -11.01 -2.66 5.44
N GLY A 47 -11.54 -1.98 4.42
CA GLY A 47 -12.73 -2.40 3.70
C GLY A 47 -14.01 -2.38 4.56
N ASP A 48 -14.08 -1.51 5.56
CA ASP A 48 -15.16 -1.46 6.56
C ASP A 48 -16.52 -1.04 6.00
N ALA A 49 -16.55 -0.45 4.80
CA ALA A 49 -17.79 -0.20 4.05
C ALA A 49 -18.20 -1.36 3.13
N GLY A 50 -17.37 -2.38 2.97
CA GLY A 50 -17.67 -3.58 2.20
C GLY A 50 -18.62 -4.57 2.91
N GLY A 51 -18.92 -5.69 2.22
CA GLY A 51 -19.77 -6.77 2.77
C GLY A 51 -21.26 -6.50 2.59
N PHE A 52 -21.99 -7.54 2.19
CA PHE A 52 -23.43 -7.46 1.88
C PHE A 52 -24.26 -8.40 2.75
N ASP A 53 -23.64 -9.19 3.63
CA ASP A 53 -24.36 -10.09 4.54
C ASP A 53 -24.87 -9.29 5.74
N PRO A 54 -26.21 -9.13 5.89
CA PRO A 54 -26.79 -8.39 7.01
C PRO A 54 -26.64 -9.05 8.36
N GLU A 55 -26.31 -10.35 8.37
CA GLU A 55 -26.08 -11.11 9.61
C GLU A 55 -24.67 -10.88 10.20
N VAL A 56 -23.75 -10.34 9.39
CA VAL A 56 -22.39 -10.03 9.86
C VAL A 56 -22.36 -8.63 10.48
N PRO A 57 -21.98 -8.51 11.77
CA PRO A 57 -21.86 -7.22 12.42
C PRO A 57 -20.83 -6.33 11.70
N ARG A 58 -21.18 -5.08 11.43
CA ARG A 58 -20.29 -4.12 10.73
C ARG A 58 -18.92 -3.99 11.42
N SER A 59 -18.87 -4.10 12.73
CA SER A 59 -17.61 -4.07 13.49
C SER A 59 -16.69 -5.26 13.25
N ALA A 60 -17.19 -6.36 12.70
CA ALA A 60 -16.38 -7.53 12.38
C ALA A 60 -15.79 -7.49 10.95
N ILE A 61 -16.32 -6.63 10.08
CA ILE A 61 -15.90 -6.54 8.67
C ILE A 61 -14.39 -6.27 8.53
N PRO A 62 -13.78 -5.30 9.24
CA PRO A 62 -12.35 -5.05 9.14
C PRO A 62 -11.48 -6.28 9.38
N ASP A 63 -11.76 -7.03 10.43
CA ASP A 63 -10.97 -8.23 10.77
C ASP A 63 -11.14 -9.33 9.73
N ILE A 64 -12.34 -9.52 9.20
CA ILE A 64 -12.63 -10.49 8.13
C ILE A 64 -11.84 -10.09 6.88
N ARG A 65 -11.95 -8.84 6.44
CA ARG A 65 -11.30 -8.36 5.21
C ARG A 65 -9.77 -8.39 5.30
N ARG A 66 -9.21 -8.08 6.46
CA ARG A 66 -7.77 -8.22 6.72
C ARG A 66 -7.32 -9.66 6.59
N ALA A 67 -8.03 -10.60 7.22
CA ALA A 67 -7.69 -12.01 7.15
C ALA A 67 -7.79 -12.57 5.72
N GLU A 68 -8.80 -12.18 4.96
CA GLU A 68 -8.95 -12.53 3.54
C GLU A 68 -7.77 -12.01 2.71
N GLN A 69 -7.40 -10.74 2.87
CA GLN A 69 -6.29 -10.14 2.12
C GLN A 69 -4.93 -10.76 2.48
N GLU A 70 -4.69 -11.05 3.76
CA GLU A 70 -3.46 -11.72 4.21
C GLU A 70 -3.37 -13.13 3.63
N ALA A 71 -4.49 -13.87 3.61
CA ALA A 71 -4.54 -15.22 3.01
C ALA A 71 -4.30 -15.17 1.50
N ALA A 72 -4.92 -14.23 0.78
CA ALA A 72 -4.72 -14.04 -0.66
C ALA A 72 -3.27 -13.63 -0.97
N ALA A 73 -2.70 -12.70 -0.22
CA ALA A 73 -1.32 -12.26 -0.35
C ALA A 73 -0.33 -13.41 -0.16
N ALA A 74 -0.56 -14.26 0.84
CA ALA A 74 0.28 -15.44 1.10
C ALA A 74 0.31 -16.41 -0.08
N LEU A 75 -0.81 -16.62 -0.78
CA LEU A 75 -0.88 -17.45 -2.01
C LEU A 75 -0.02 -16.88 -3.14
N LEU A 76 0.16 -15.55 -3.17
CA LEU A 76 1.01 -14.85 -4.12
C LEU A 76 2.48 -14.71 -3.65
N GLY A 77 2.84 -15.31 -2.51
CA GLY A 77 4.20 -15.24 -1.94
C GLY A 77 4.50 -13.91 -1.22
N VAL A 78 3.49 -13.13 -0.87
CA VAL A 78 3.62 -11.87 -0.12
C VAL A 78 3.30 -12.13 1.35
N ILE A 79 4.23 -11.76 2.24
CA ILE A 79 4.10 -11.97 3.70
C ILE A 79 4.05 -10.64 4.49
N ASP A 80 4.36 -9.52 3.85
CA ASP A 80 4.34 -8.19 4.47
C ASP A 80 3.13 -7.41 3.94
N VAL A 81 2.03 -7.46 4.68
CA VAL A 81 0.78 -6.75 4.38
C VAL A 81 0.53 -5.73 5.49
N ARG A 82 0.42 -4.47 5.14
CA ARG A 82 0.24 -3.37 6.09
C ARG A 82 -1.04 -2.61 5.79
N PHE A 83 -1.92 -2.52 6.78
CA PHE A 83 -3.17 -1.77 6.71
C PHE A 83 -2.99 -0.42 7.41
N LEU A 84 -3.43 0.67 6.79
CA LEU A 84 -3.34 2.01 7.37
C LEU A 84 -4.60 2.41 8.15
N GLY A 85 -5.73 1.70 7.96
CA GLY A 85 -6.96 1.90 8.72
C GLY A 85 -7.71 3.19 8.37
N TYR A 86 -7.53 3.74 7.17
CA TYR A 86 -8.37 4.84 6.69
C TYR A 86 -9.79 4.34 6.42
N PRO A 87 -10.83 5.16 6.68
CA PRO A 87 -12.21 4.77 6.43
C PRO A 87 -12.45 4.46 4.95
N ASP A 88 -13.07 3.30 4.66
CA ASP A 88 -13.46 2.90 3.31
C ASP A 88 -14.53 3.83 2.75
N GLY A 89 -14.39 4.24 1.50
CA GLY A 89 -15.26 5.20 0.81
C GLY A 89 -14.93 6.67 1.11
N CYS A 90 -13.97 6.94 2.00
CA CYS A 90 -13.65 8.29 2.47
C CYS A 90 -12.14 8.64 2.36
N ILE A 91 -11.40 7.91 1.54
CA ILE A 91 -9.97 8.18 1.35
C ILE A 91 -9.78 9.48 0.57
N GLU A 92 -9.04 10.41 1.15
CA GLU A 92 -8.65 11.65 0.51
C GLU A 92 -7.11 11.74 0.39
N PRO A 93 -6.56 12.37 -0.67
CA PRO A 93 -5.11 12.53 -0.85
C PRO A 93 -4.55 13.58 0.12
N SER A 94 -4.80 13.37 1.41
CA SER A 94 -4.48 14.28 2.50
C SER A 94 -3.00 14.25 2.89
N TYR A 95 -2.53 15.30 3.59
CA TYR A 95 -1.18 15.34 4.13
C TYR A 95 -0.88 14.17 5.10
N PRO A 96 -1.77 13.78 6.03
CA PRO A 96 -1.55 12.59 6.86
C PRO A 96 -1.39 11.31 6.06
N LEU A 97 -2.22 11.07 5.04
CA LEU A 97 -2.11 9.88 4.20
C LEU A 97 -0.77 9.86 3.44
N ARG A 98 -0.37 10.99 2.85
CA ARG A 98 0.93 11.10 2.17
C ARG A 98 2.09 10.81 3.11
N ARG A 99 2.02 11.34 4.36
CA ARG A 99 3.02 11.07 5.39
C ARG A 99 3.12 9.57 5.71
N ASP A 100 2.00 8.88 5.87
CA ASP A 100 1.99 7.47 6.23
C ASP A 100 2.52 6.60 5.08
N ILE A 101 2.17 6.91 3.84
CA ILE A 101 2.77 6.27 2.66
C ILE A 101 4.28 6.59 2.58
N THR A 102 4.67 7.83 2.83
CA THR A 102 6.10 8.25 2.85
C THR A 102 6.90 7.45 3.87
N ARG A 103 6.33 7.22 5.07
CA ARG A 103 6.93 6.36 6.09
C ARG A 103 7.22 4.97 5.54
N LEU A 104 6.25 4.35 4.87
CA LEU A 104 6.43 3.03 4.28
C LEU A 104 7.46 3.01 3.16
N ILE A 105 7.47 4.01 2.28
CA ILE A 105 8.49 4.13 1.24
C ILE A 105 9.89 4.19 1.85
N ARG A 106 10.09 4.97 2.91
CA ARG A 106 11.39 5.09 3.59
C ARG A 106 11.80 3.81 4.31
N GLN A 107 10.85 3.05 4.86
CA GLN A 107 11.10 1.77 5.54
C GLN A 107 11.41 0.65 4.55
N VAL A 108 10.57 0.47 3.53
CA VAL A 108 10.67 -0.60 2.52
C VAL A 108 11.80 -0.32 1.53
N ARG A 109 12.04 0.95 1.19
CA ARG A 109 12.99 1.40 0.17
C ARG A 109 12.77 0.67 -1.16
N PRO A 110 11.55 0.73 -1.71
CA PRO A 110 11.24 0.02 -2.93
C PRO A 110 12.00 0.60 -4.12
N THR A 111 12.40 -0.26 -5.05
CA THR A 111 12.92 0.14 -6.35
C THR A 111 11.81 0.17 -7.40
N ARG A 112 10.66 -0.41 -7.08
CA ARG A 112 9.43 -0.35 -7.89
C ARG A 112 8.21 -0.10 -7.01
N MET A 113 7.28 0.69 -7.54
CA MET A 113 5.98 0.89 -6.90
C MET A 113 4.87 0.58 -7.89
N LEU A 114 3.75 0.10 -7.35
CA LEU A 114 2.51 -0.11 -8.07
C LEU A 114 1.39 0.53 -7.27
N THR A 115 0.55 1.30 -7.94
CA THR A 115 -0.63 1.95 -7.34
C THR A 115 -1.68 2.23 -8.42
N TRP A 116 -2.85 2.69 -8.00
CA TRP A 116 -3.88 3.17 -8.89
C TRP A 116 -3.46 4.45 -9.64
N SER A 117 -3.98 4.64 -10.86
CA SER A 117 -3.82 5.92 -11.55
C SER A 117 -4.75 6.97 -10.93
N PRO A 118 -4.26 8.19 -10.66
CA PRO A 118 -5.13 9.30 -10.24
C PRO A 118 -5.96 9.87 -11.40
N GLU A 119 -5.64 9.49 -12.63
CA GLU A 119 -6.31 10.02 -13.82
C GLU A 119 -7.73 9.46 -13.97
N TRP A 120 -8.64 10.32 -14.44
CA TRP A 120 -9.98 9.90 -14.79
C TRP A 120 -9.96 8.98 -16.01
N SER A 121 -10.64 7.83 -15.91
CA SER A 121 -10.80 6.87 -16.99
C SER A 121 -12.27 6.71 -17.39
N TRP A 122 -12.57 6.92 -18.65
CA TRP A 122 -13.94 6.69 -19.18
C TRP A 122 -14.21 5.20 -19.43
N ARG A 123 -13.17 4.38 -19.52
CA ARG A 123 -13.27 2.92 -19.67
C ARG A 123 -12.02 2.24 -19.13
N PRO A 124 -12.14 1.29 -18.21
CA PRO A 124 -13.35 0.84 -17.50
C PRO A 124 -13.70 1.77 -16.34
N PHE A 125 -15.00 1.96 -16.10
CA PHE A 125 -15.52 2.98 -15.17
C PHE A 125 -15.14 2.74 -13.69
N HIS A 126 -15.03 1.47 -13.26
CA HIS A 126 -14.67 1.12 -11.88
C HIS A 126 -13.29 1.63 -11.42
N ARG A 127 -12.39 1.97 -12.36
CA ARG A 127 -11.11 2.62 -12.03
C ARG A 127 -11.28 4.01 -11.44
N ASN A 128 -12.46 4.61 -11.61
CA ASN A 128 -12.75 5.96 -11.11
C ASN A 128 -13.29 5.96 -9.68
N HIS A 129 -13.22 4.84 -8.94
CA HIS A 129 -13.57 4.84 -7.53
C HIS A 129 -12.82 5.99 -6.84
N PRO A 130 -13.50 6.86 -6.05
CA PRO A 130 -12.84 8.00 -5.42
C PRO A 130 -11.58 7.59 -4.65
N ASP A 131 -11.66 6.52 -3.89
CA ASP A 131 -10.55 6.01 -3.09
C ASP A 131 -9.38 5.50 -3.95
N HIS A 132 -9.65 4.85 -5.10
CA HIS A 132 -8.58 4.42 -6.02
C HIS A 132 -7.80 5.62 -6.54
N ARG A 133 -8.50 6.67 -6.95
CA ARG A 133 -7.86 7.89 -7.44
C ARG A 133 -7.11 8.61 -6.33
N ALA A 134 -7.69 8.69 -5.14
CA ALA A 134 -7.06 9.28 -3.97
C ALA A 134 -5.80 8.51 -3.56
N ALA A 135 -5.84 7.17 -3.59
CA ALA A 135 -4.67 6.32 -3.35
C ALA A 135 -3.55 6.61 -4.35
N GLY A 136 -3.88 6.70 -5.63
CA GLY A 136 -2.91 7.03 -6.69
C GLY A 136 -2.29 8.41 -6.48
N GLU A 137 -3.11 9.43 -6.25
CA GLU A 137 -2.66 10.82 -6.04
C GLU A 137 -1.77 10.95 -4.80
N ALA A 138 -2.20 10.38 -3.67
CA ALA A 138 -1.43 10.39 -2.44
C ALA A 138 -0.08 9.66 -2.61
N THR A 139 -0.08 8.52 -3.30
CA THR A 139 1.13 7.74 -3.56
C THR A 139 2.10 8.52 -4.44
N MET A 140 1.64 9.17 -5.50
CA MET A 140 2.49 9.99 -6.36
C MET A 140 3.14 11.14 -5.58
N GLY A 141 2.36 11.83 -4.73
CA GLY A 141 2.88 12.88 -3.85
C GLY A 141 3.89 12.36 -2.81
N ALA A 142 3.64 11.17 -2.28
CA ALA A 142 4.56 10.52 -1.34
C ALA A 142 5.88 10.10 -2.01
N VAL A 143 5.85 9.60 -3.26
CA VAL A 143 7.06 9.28 -4.04
C VAL A 143 7.87 10.53 -4.35
N PHE A 144 7.17 11.58 -4.79
CA PHE A 144 7.77 12.87 -5.09
C PHE A 144 6.76 14.00 -4.79
N PRO A 145 7.13 14.99 -3.96
CA PRO A 145 8.50 15.22 -3.45
C PRO A 145 8.83 14.51 -2.12
N ASP A 146 7.83 13.94 -1.38
CA ASP A 146 7.93 13.72 0.05
C ASP A 146 9.05 12.72 0.45
N ALA A 147 9.11 11.55 -0.16
CA ALA A 147 10.09 10.52 0.22
C ALA A 147 11.54 10.92 -0.12
N ARG A 148 11.71 11.80 -1.11
CA ARG A 148 13.03 12.29 -1.58
C ARG A 148 13.50 13.56 -0.87
N ASN A 149 12.60 14.24 -0.17
CA ASN A 149 12.92 15.47 0.53
C ASN A 149 13.12 15.19 2.04
N PRO A 150 14.34 15.30 2.57
CA PRO A 150 14.59 15.06 4.00
C PRO A 150 13.85 16.05 4.92
N PHE A 151 13.38 17.18 4.40
CA PHE A 151 12.62 18.17 5.17
C PHE A 151 11.11 17.94 5.10
N ALA A 152 10.64 17.03 4.23
CA ALA A 152 9.24 16.60 4.26
C ALA A 152 9.07 15.58 5.39
N HIS A 153 8.05 15.79 6.23
CA HIS A 153 7.74 14.91 7.37
C HIS A 153 8.96 14.68 8.27
N PRO A 154 9.56 15.74 8.88
CA PRO A 154 10.79 15.62 9.66
C PRO A 154 10.65 14.69 10.85
N GLU A 155 9.44 14.55 11.41
CA GLU A 155 9.12 13.59 12.47
C GLU A 155 9.43 12.12 12.11
N LEU A 156 9.39 11.76 10.83
CA LEU A 156 9.72 10.42 10.37
C LEU A 156 11.23 10.13 10.48
N LEU A 157 12.09 11.14 10.39
CA LEU A 157 13.53 10.99 10.55
C LEU A 157 13.89 10.64 12.00
N ASP A 158 13.17 11.19 12.97
CA ASP A 158 13.35 10.89 14.38
C ASP A 158 12.89 9.44 14.67
N GLU A 159 11.81 8.99 14.09
CA GLU A 159 11.33 7.60 14.16
C GLU A 159 12.37 6.63 13.59
N GLU A 160 12.95 6.92 12.43
CA GLU A 160 13.98 6.10 11.78
C GLU A 160 15.28 6.07 12.60
N GLY A 161 15.70 7.19 13.15
CA GLY A 161 16.87 7.29 14.04
C GLY A 161 16.71 6.46 15.31
N SER A 162 15.52 6.48 15.90
CA SER A 162 15.17 5.67 17.08
C SER A 162 15.12 4.16 16.78
N SER A 163 14.73 3.74 15.60
CA SER A 163 14.72 2.32 15.20
C SER A 163 16.11 1.78 14.97
N ARG A 164 17.01 2.56 14.37
CA ARG A 164 18.43 2.21 14.20
C ARG A 164 19.18 2.08 15.55
N GLY A 165 18.86 2.96 16.51
CA GLY A 165 19.45 2.91 17.85
C GLY A 165 19.03 1.69 18.68
N ARG A 166 17.85 1.10 18.41
CA ARG A 166 17.38 -0.11 19.08
C ARG A 166 18.01 -1.38 18.49
N SER A 167 18.27 -1.43 17.20
CA SER A 167 18.94 -2.55 16.55
C SER A 167 20.43 -2.66 16.92
N ALA A 168 21.06 -1.54 17.27
CA ALA A 168 22.49 -1.52 17.66
C ALA A 168 22.74 -1.90 19.13
N ARG A 169 21.70 -2.16 19.94
CA ARG A 169 21.82 -2.51 21.38
C ARG A 169 21.47 -3.96 21.72
N CYS A 170 21.21 -4.81 20.74
CA CYS A 170 21.08 -6.24 20.90
C CYS A 170 22.29 -6.93 20.27
N GLY A 171 23.44 -6.78 20.91
CA GLY A 171 24.64 -7.49 20.62
C GLY A 171 25.31 -7.91 21.93
#